data_51062411ca4685d23f8222f7311bc342
#
_entry.id   51062411ca4685d23f8222f7311bc342
#
_cell.length_a   1.000
_cell.length_b   1.000
_cell.length_c   1.000
_cell.angle_alpha   90.00
_cell.angle_beta   90.00
_cell.angle_gamma   90.00
#
_symmetry.space_group_name_H-M   'P 1'
#
loop_
_entity.id
_entity.type
_entity.pdbx_description
1 polymer ?
#
loop_
_entity_poly.entity_id
_entity_poly.type
_entity_poly.pdbx_seq_one_letter_code
_entity_poly.pdbx_strand_id
1 'polypeptide(L)'
;MYTVPRITVEVPVLRVGSGAADYERLGSYVRSLRREHGLHMTLLHIGVLDDFAQDVSEWTKGITSPVAAARMTASWVKRLPVMKGFSGRAEKLIVLGGGNVCGLEVDVPTSVRDFQVSLVQALHELLAELLVDNVDDFILSSRALGFRYPHWTPHVAVGSPITRHGRTWEIQPVTIDFGESRIRNRQLLPALDAEDGVPSTE
;
A
#
# COMPACT_ATOMS: atom_id res chain seq x y z
N MET A 1 7.89 -12.76 -18.73
CA MET A 1 7.21 -12.82 -17.41
C MET A 1 6.60 -11.46 -17.16
N TYR A 2 5.32 -11.27 -17.48
CA TYR A 2 4.65 -9.99 -17.31
C TYR A 2 4.43 -9.76 -15.80
N THR A 3 5.08 -8.76 -15.24
CA THR A 3 4.79 -8.32 -13.88
C THR A 3 3.47 -7.57 -13.90
N VAL A 4 2.45 -8.20 -13.36
CA VAL A 4 1.13 -7.58 -13.24
C VAL A 4 1.24 -6.40 -12.26
N PRO A 5 0.88 -5.18 -12.68
CA PRO A 5 1.08 -3.98 -11.87
C PRO A 5 0.15 -3.96 -10.66
N ARG A 6 0.73 -3.76 -9.48
CA ARG A 6 -0.01 -3.58 -8.24
C ARG A 6 -0.03 -2.09 -7.85
N ILE A 7 -1.20 -1.56 -7.58
CA ILE A 7 -1.35 -0.19 -7.10
C ILE A 7 -1.26 -0.19 -5.58
N THR A 8 -0.29 0.56 -5.07
CA THR A 8 -0.07 0.74 -3.64
C THR A 8 0.31 2.19 -3.39
N VAL A 9 -0.35 2.84 -2.43
CA VAL A 9 0.09 4.12 -1.88
C VAL A 9 1.03 3.80 -0.73
N GLU A 10 2.27 4.26 -0.81
CA GLU A 10 3.32 3.95 0.15
C GLU A 10 4.17 5.17 0.49
N VAL A 11 4.87 5.11 1.62
CA VAL A 11 5.96 6.02 1.97
C VAL A 11 7.27 5.25 1.98
N PRO A 12 8.29 5.69 1.21
CA PRO A 12 9.60 5.04 1.21
C PRO A 12 10.32 5.31 2.53
N VAL A 13 11.03 4.33 3.02
CA VAL A 13 12.01 4.51 4.10
C VAL A 13 13.26 5.17 3.52
N LEU A 14 13.69 6.26 4.11
CA LEU A 14 14.92 6.97 3.75
C LEU A 14 16.09 6.52 4.62
N ARG A 15 15.81 6.23 5.90
CA ARG A 15 16.82 5.81 6.88
C ARG A 15 16.18 5.07 8.05
N VAL A 16 16.88 4.06 8.56
CA VAL A 16 16.57 3.35 9.81
C VAL A 16 17.68 3.59 10.81
N GLY A 17 17.35 4.18 11.96
CA GLY A 17 18.31 4.50 13.01
C GLY A 17 19.31 5.58 12.62
N SER A 18 20.46 5.57 13.26
CA SER A 18 21.55 6.53 13.04
C SER A 18 22.54 6.09 11.96
N GLY A 19 22.47 4.82 11.53
CA GLY A 19 23.33 4.26 10.49
C GLY A 19 23.05 2.80 10.22
N ALA A 20 23.76 2.21 9.25
CA ALA A 20 23.56 0.83 8.77
C ALA A 20 23.58 -0.22 9.89
N ALA A 21 24.42 -0.03 10.92
CA ALA A 21 24.52 -0.95 12.05
C ALA A 21 23.21 -1.09 12.84
N ASP A 22 22.38 -0.04 12.89
CA ASP A 22 21.10 -0.09 13.60
C ASP A 22 20.11 -0.98 12.85
N TYR A 23 20.14 -0.95 11.52
CA TYR A 23 19.32 -1.82 10.68
C TYR A 23 19.84 -3.26 10.69
N GLU A 24 21.14 -3.47 10.55
CA GLU A 24 21.78 -4.80 10.52
C GLU A 24 21.52 -5.63 11.78
N ARG A 25 21.40 -4.98 12.95
CA ARG A 25 21.05 -5.65 14.22
C ARG A 25 19.73 -6.41 14.16
N LEU A 26 18.81 -6.01 13.29
CA LEU A 26 17.55 -6.72 13.09
C LEU A 26 17.76 -8.14 12.52
N GLY A 27 18.91 -8.41 11.92
CA GLY A 27 19.30 -9.73 11.43
C GLY A 27 19.31 -10.83 12.49
N SER A 28 19.38 -10.48 13.79
CA SER A 28 19.23 -11.43 14.89
C SER A 28 17.79 -11.98 15.06
N TYR A 29 16.79 -11.27 14.54
CA TYR A 29 15.36 -11.61 14.64
C TYR A 29 14.75 -12.02 13.29
N VAL A 30 15.41 -11.63 12.19
CA VAL A 30 14.84 -11.70 10.84
C VAL A 30 15.70 -12.58 9.95
N ARG A 31 15.09 -13.61 9.38
CA ARG A 31 15.71 -14.37 8.27
C ARG A 31 15.56 -13.56 7.00
N SER A 32 16.60 -13.48 6.18
CA SER A 32 16.58 -12.79 4.89
C SER A 32 16.17 -11.31 5.04
N LEU A 33 16.92 -10.58 5.83
CA LEU A 33 16.74 -9.13 6.00
C LEU A 33 16.77 -8.44 4.62
N ARG A 34 15.75 -7.63 4.35
CA ARG A 34 15.62 -6.89 3.08
C ARG A 34 16.66 -5.77 3.01
N ARG A 35 16.99 -5.35 1.80
CA ARG A 35 17.85 -4.18 1.61
C ARG A 35 17.12 -2.91 2.02
N GLU A 36 17.77 -2.04 2.80
CA GLU A 36 17.18 -0.83 3.37
C GLU A 36 16.56 0.11 2.32
N HIS A 37 17.25 0.32 1.20
CA HIS A 37 16.79 1.21 0.11
C HIS A 37 15.49 0.79 -0.60
N GLY A 38 14.97 -0.40 -0.33
CA GLY A 38 13.70 -0.89 -0.88
C GLY A 38 12.56 -0.91 0.12
N LEU A 39 12.81 -0.49 1.36
CA LEU A 39 11.83 -0.51 2.43
C LEU A 39 10.79 0.58 2.24
N HIS A 40 9.57 0.28 2.65
CA HIS A 40 8.45 1.21 2.61
C HIS A 40 7.40 0.82 3.64
N MET A 41 6.56 1.76 4.00
CA MET A 41 5.32 1.51 4.72
C MET A 41 4.14 1.70 3.76
N THR A 42 3.22 0.75 3.75
CA THR A 42 2.00 0.80 2.95
C THR A 42 0.93 1.59 3.68
N LEU A 43 0.37 2.60 3.01
CA LEU A 43 -0.75 3.40 3.50
C LEU A 43 -2.08 2.87 2.96
N LEU A 44 -2.12 2.49 1.68
CA LEU A 44 -3.29 1.91 1.03
C LEU A 44 -2.84 0.92 -0.05
N HIS A 45 -3.49 -0.22 -0.12
CA HIS A 45 -3.22 -1.25 -1.14
C HIS A 45 -4.49 -1.53 -1.94
N ILE A 46 -4.46 -1.23 -3.23
CA ILE A 46 -5.54 -1.57 -4.17
C ILE A 46 -5.32 -2.96 -4.79
N GLY A 47 -4.07 -3.39 -4.89
CA GLY A 47 -3.72 -4.65 -5.54
C GLY A 47 -3.52 -4.49 -7.04
N VAL A 48 -3.81 -5.56 -7.77
CA VAL A 48 -3.75 -5.59 -9.22
C VAL A 48 -4.96 -4.85 -9.78
N LEU A 49 -4.74 -3.86 -10.64
CA LEU A 49 -5.83 -3.02 -11.15
C LEU A 49 -6.89 -3.84 -11.89
N ASP A 50 -6.47 -4.80 -12.71
CA ASP A 50 -7.39 -5.63 -13.48
C ASP A 50 -8.22 -6.54 -12.55
N ASP A 51 -7.60 -7.12 -11.51
CA ASP A 51 -8.31 -7.94 -10.52
C ASP A 51 -9.31 -7.09 -9.74
N PHE A 52 -8.91 -5.87 -9.32
CA PHE A 52 -9.81 -4.94 -8.65
C PHE A 52 -11.00 -4.55 -9.53
N ALA A 53 -10.74 -4.24 -10.81
CA ALA A 53 -11.78 -3.87 -11.76
C ALA A 53 -12.74 -5.04 -12.04
N GLN A 54 -12.23 -6.28 -12.06
CA GLN A 54 -13.04 -7.48 -12.19
C GLN A 54 -13.89 -7.70 -10.92
N ASP A 55 -13.31 -7.57 -9.71
CA ASP A 55 -14.06 -7.67 -8.45
C ASP A 55 -15.21 -6.66 -8.41
N VAL A 56 -14.99 -5.40 -8.83
CA VAL A 56 -16.03 -4.36 -8.92
C VAL A 56 -17.12 -4.76 -9.90
N SER A 57 -16.75 -5.25 -11.08
CA SER A 57 -17.72 -5.66 -12.09
C SER A 57 -18.60 -6.84 -11.64
N GLU A 58 -17.99 -7.83 -10.98
CA GLU A 58 -18.71 -8.97 -10.42
C GLU A 58 -19.67 -8.53 -9.31
N TRP A 59 -19.21 -7.65 -8.40
CA TRP A 59 -20.04 -7.13 -7.32
C TRP A 59 -21.25 -6.34 -7.82
N THR A 60 -21.04 -5.47 -8.81
CA THR A 60 -22.10 -4.66 -9.42
C THR A 60 -22.93 -5.42 -10.47
N LYS A 61 -22.70 -6.74 -10.62
CA LYS A 61 -23.38 -7.59 -11.61
C LYS A 61 -23.28 -7.04 -13.04
N GLY A 62 -22.12 -6.48 -13.36
CA GLY A 62 -21.83 -5.93 -14.70
C GLY A 62 -22.38 -4.53 -14.96
N ILE A 63 -23.02 -3.86 -13.98
CA ILE A 63 -23.48 -2.46 -14.13
C ILE A 63 -22.26 -1.58 -14.39
N THR A 64 -21.17 -1.77 -13.63
CA THR A 64 -19.87 -1.15 -13.90
C THR A 64 -18.99 -2.16 -14.63
N SER A 65 -18.62 -1.89 -15.87
CA SER A 65 -17.73 -2.78 -16.63
C SER A 65 -16.31 -2.76 -16.08
N PRO A 66 -15.51 -3.84 -16.24
CA PRO A 66 -14.11 -3.85 -15.78
C PRO A 66 -13.28 -2.71 -16.40
N VAL A 67 -13.52 -2.39 -17.68
CA VAL A 67 -12.82 -1.28 -18.36
C VAL A 67 -13.16 0.07 -17.74
N ALA A 68 -14.43 0.31 -17.43
CA ALA A 68 -14.84 1.55 -16.76
C ALA A 68 -14.25 1.64 -15.35
N ALA A 69 -14.29 0.54 -14.57
CA ALA A 69 -13.73 0.48 -13.24
C ALA A 69 -12.21 0.74 -13.25
N ALA A 70 -11.47 0.09 -14.15
CA ALA A 70 -10.02 0.28 -14.29
C ALA A 70 -9.67 1.74 -14.64
N ARG A 71 -10.37 2.35 -15.61
CA ARG A 71 -10.16 3.74 -16.03
C ARG A 71 -10.45 4.74 -14.92
N MET A 72 -11.59 4.59 -14.24
CA MET A 72 -11.95 5.47 -13.13
C MET A 72 -10.95 5.36 -11.98
N THR A 73 -10.56 4.14 -11.61
CA THR A 73 -9.56 3.90 -10.56
C THR A 73 -8.20 4.49 -10.93
N ALA A 74 -7.73 4.31 -12.18
CA ALA A 74 -6.47 4.89 -12.63
C ALA A 74 -6.49 6.44 -12.59
N SER A 75 -7.62 7.06 -12.98
CA SER A 75 -7.81 8.51 -12.88
C SER A 75 -7.85 8.98 -11.43
N TRP A 76 -8.53 8.26 -10.56
CA TRP A 76 -8.61 8.56 -9.12
C TRP A 76 -7.24 8.49 -8.45
N VAL A 77 -6.45 7.47 -8.71
CA VAL A 77 -5.09 7.30 -8.17
C VAL A 77 -4.21 8.50 -8.51
N LYS A 78 -4.31 9.07 -9.71
CA LYS A 78 -3.54 10.26 -10.13
C LYS A 78 -3.88 11.52 -9.30
N ARG A 79 -5.07 11.59 -8.75
CA ARG A 79 -5.57 12.75 -7.98
C ARG A 79 -5.35 12.63 -6.47
N LEU A 80 -4.87 11.49 -5.99
CA LEU A 80 -4.60 11.31 -4.57
C LEU A 80 -3.62 12.36 -4.05
N PRO A 81 -3.87 12.92 -2.88
CA PRO A 81 -2.95 13.88 -2.28
C PRO A 81 -1.60 13.25 -1.94
N VAL A 82 -0.56 14.07 -1.90
CA VAL A 82 0.78 13.66 -1.49
C VAL A 82 1.02 14.12 -0.06
N MET A 83 1.42 13.17 0.80
CA MET A 83 1.84 13.46 2.16
C MET A 83 3.34 13.76 2.20
N LYS A 84 3.75 14.77 2.95
CA LYS A 84 5.16 15.09 3.19
C LYS A 84 5.86 14.00 4.01
N GLY A 85 7.18 13.95 3.91
CA GLY A 85 8.01 13.07 4.73
C GLY A 85 7.85 13.35 6.24
N PHE A 86 8.07 12.31 7.05
CA PHE A 86 7.98 12.35 8.50
C PHE A 86 8.96 11.37 9.14
N SER A 87 9.11 11.45 10.45
CA SER A 87 9.84 10.45 11.23
C SER A 87 8.88 9.68 12.14
N GLY A 88 9.10 8.40 12.28
CA GLY A 88 8.42 7.51 13.22
C GLY A 88 9.39 6.78 14.11
N ARG A 89 8.89 6.05 15.11
CA ARG A 89 9.68 5.25 16.05
C ARG A 89 9.23 3.81 16.06
N ALA A 90 10.15 2.88 16.01
CA ALA A 90 9.86 1.46 16.15
C ALA A 90 10.56 0.90 17.38
N GLU A 91 9.82 0.13 18.17
CA GLU A 91 10.29 -0.55 19.39
C GLU A 91 9.97 -2.05 19.33
N LYS A 92 9.24 -2.48 18.29
CA LYS A 92 8.77 -3.86 18.16
C LYS A 92 8.92 -4.37 16.73
N LEU A 93 9.25 -5.66 16.66
CA LEU A 93 9.05 -6.47 15.47
C LEU A 93 7.78 -7.31 15.64
N ILE A 94 6.95 -7.31 14.63
CA ILE A 94 5.69 -8.06 14.60
C ILE A 94 5.69 -9.04 13.43
N VAL A 95 4.97 -10.15 13.59
CA VAL A 95 4.79 -11.14 12.53
C VAL A 95 3.44 -10.93 11.86
N LEU A 96 3.45 -10.79 10.56
CA LEU A 96 2.32 -10.49 9.71
C LEU A 96 2.16 -11.55 8.60
N GLY A 97 1.06 -11.44 7.82
CA GLY A 97 0.87 -12.25 6.63
C GLY A 97 0.85 -13.77 6.90
N GLY A 98 0.15 -14.21 7.96
CA GLY A 98 0.07 -15.62 8.31
C GLY A 98 1.41 -16.23 8.74
N GLY A 99 2.33 -15.44 9.30
CA GLY A 99 3.62 -15.91 9.78
C GLY A 99 4.78 -15.78 8.76
N ASN A 100 4.55 -15.16 7.63
CA ASN A 100 5.54 -15.11 6.55
C ASN A 100 6.34 -13.79 6.47
N VAL A 101 5.85 -12.73 7.11
CA VAL A 101 6.45 -11.40 7.05
C VAL A 101 6.79 -10.93 8.46
N CYS A 102 8.02 -10.46 8.64
CA CYS A 102 8.45 -9.73 9.83
C CYS A 102 8.46 -8.24 9.50
N GLY A 103 7.78 -7.43 10.33
CA GLY A 103 7.69 -5.98 10.16
C GLY A 103 8.09 -5.23 11.43
N LEU A 104 8.74 -4.10 11.26
CA LEU A 104 8.87 -3.10 12.30
C LEU A 104 7.51 -2.44 12.52
N GLU A 105 6.94 -2.56 13.71
CA GLU A 105 5.77 -1.77 14.09
C GLU A 105 6.23 -0.34 14.36
N VAL A 106 5.59 0.61 13.68
CA VAL A 106 6.03 2.01 13.74
C VAL A 106 4.99 2.85 14.47
N ASP A 107 5.41 3.52 15.51
CA ASP A 107 4.61 4.62 16.07
C ASP A 107 4.78 5.84 15.16
N VAL A 108 3.67 6.28 14.58
CA VAL A 108 3.62 7.37 13.59
C VAL A 108 2.86 8.57 14.15
N PRO A 109 3.19 9.79 13.70
CA PRO A 109 2.43 10.99 14.04
C PRO A 109 0.94 10.86 13.71
N THR A 110 0.09 11.55 14.47
CA THR A 110 -1.37 11.57 14.24
C THR A 110 -1.71 12.02 12.82
N SER A 111 -0.98 12.98 12.26
CA SER A 111 -1.16 13.42 10.87
C SER A 111 -1.02 12.31 9.82
N VAL A 112 -0.18 11.31 10.09
CA VAL A 112 -0.02 10.14 9.20
C VAL A 112 -1.23 9.21 9.32
N ARG A 113 -1.76 9.04 10.51
CA ARG A 113 -3.00 8.26 10.75
C ARG A 113 -4.19 8.94 10.10
N ASP A 114 -4.32 10.27 10.25
CA ASP A 114 -5.38 11.06 9.64
C ASP A 114 -5.30 10.99 8.10
N PHE A 115 -4.09 11.06 7.55
CA PHE A 115 -3.87 10.91 6.11
C PHE A 115 -4.29 9.51 5.64
N GLN A 116 -3.91 8.46 6.36
CA GLN A 116 -4.32 7.08 6.01
C GLN A 116 -5.85 6.94 6.05
N VAL A 117 -6.51 7.50 7.05
CA VAL A 117 -7.98 7.54 7.14
C VAL A 117 -8.58 8.28 5.93
N SER A 118 -8.00 9.41 5.53
CA SER A 118 -8.47 10.15 4.34
C SER A 118 -8.34 9.36 3.05
N LEU A 119 -7.29 8.53 2.90
CA LEU A 119 -7.14 7.63 1.76
C LEU A 119 -8.24 6.54 1.74
N VAL A 120 -8.61 6.00 2.91
CA VAL A 120 -9.70 5.02 3.02
C VAL A 120 -11.04 5.69 2.68
N GLN A 121 -11.29 6.91 3.16
CA GLN A 121 -12.49 7.66 2.81
C GLN A 121 -12.57 7.93 1.30
N ALA A 122 -11.45 8.34 0.68
CA ALA A 122 -11.39 8.53 -0.76
C ALA A 122 -11.62 7.23 -1.55
N LEU A 123 -11.20 6.07 -1.01
CA LEU A 123 -11.53 4.76 -1.59
C LEU A 123 -13.03 4.47 -1.50
N HIS A 124 -13.68 4.79 -0.37
CA HIS A 124 -15.13 4.64 -0.22
C HIS A 124 -15.88 5.50 -1.24
N GLU A 125 -15.45 6.74 -1.45
CA GLU A 125 -16.04 7.63 -2.47
C GLU A 125 -15.88 7.05 -3.88
N LEU A 126 -14.70 6.56 -4.24
CA LEU A 126 -14.47 5.89 -5.52
C LEU A 126 -15.40 4.67 -5.69
N LEU A 127 -15.55 3.85 -4.67
CA LEU A 127 -16.40 2.65 -4.73
C LEU A 127 -17.87 3.02 -4.90
N ALA A 128 -18.32 4.10 -4.25
CA ALA A 128 -19.66 4.64 -4.46
C ALA A 128 -19.85 5.16 -5.89
N GLU A 129 -18.87 5.88 -6.46
CA GLU A 129 -18.88 6.31 -7.87
C GLU A 129 -18.90 5.12 -8.84
N LEU A 130 -18.29 4.00 -8.47
CA LEU A 130 -18.31 2.74 -9.22
C LEU A 130 -19.59 1.93 -9.01
N LEU A 131 -20.57 2.48 -8.30
CA LEU A 131 -21.88 1.87 -8.00
C LEU A 131 -21.78 0.59 -7.16
N VAL A 132 -20.75 0.49 -6.33
CA VAL A 132 -20.61 -0.57 -5.33
C VAL A 132 -21.54 -0.25 -4.17
N ASP A 133 -22.52 -1.09 -3.94
CA ASP A 133 -23.32 -1.09 -2.71
C ASP A 133 -22.59 -1.83 -1.59
N ASN A 134 -22.92 -1.54 -0.35
CA ASN A 134 -22.28 -2.18 0.82
C ASN A 134 -20.75 -2.14 0.73
N VAL A 135 -20.18 -0.93 0.62
CA VAL A 135 -18.74 -0.68 0.41
C VAL A 135 -17.86 -1.41 1.41
N ASP A 136 -18.26 -1.45 2.68
CA ASP A 136 -17.50 -2.16 3.73
C ASP A 136 -17.42 -3.67 3.46
N ASP A 137 -18.55 -4.29 3.07
CA ASP A 137 -18.57 -5.72 2.73
C ASP A 137 -17.75 -6.01 1.48
N PHE A 138 -17.77 -5.11 0.50
CA PHE A 138 -16.91 -5.22 -0.68
C PHE A 138 -15.44 -5.17 -0.29
N ILE A 139 -15.01 -4.18 0.52
CA ILE A 139 -13.62 -4.04 0.97
C ILE A 139 -13.16 -5.30 1.72
N LEU A 140 -14.02 -5.88 2.57
CA LEU A 140 -13.70 -7.07 3.35
C LEU A 140 -13.60 -8.34 2.49
N SER A 141 -14.36 -8.42 1.39
CA SER A 141 -14.45 -9.61 0.54
C SER A 141 -13.56 -9.56 -0.70
N SER A 142 -13.22 -8.38 -1.21
CA SER A 142 -12.38 -8.22 -2.41
C SER A 142 -11.03 -8.90 -2.24
N ARG A 143 -10.67 -9.73 -3.23
CA ARG A 143 -9.37 -10.41 -3.28
C ARG A 143 -8.25 -9.46 -3.65
N ALA A 144 -8.55 -8.42 -4.44
CA ALA A 144 -7.58 -7.44 -4.89
C ALA A 144 -7.13 -6.53 -3.75
N LEU A 145 -8.06 -6.09 -2.89
CA LEU A 145 -7.76 -5.19 -1.79
C LEU A 145 -6.96 -5.88 -0.69
N GLY A 146 -5.69 -5.50 -0.55
CA GLY A 146 -4.83 -6.01 0.52
C GLY A 146 -5.10 -5.37 1.89
N PHE A 147 -5.84 -4.27 1.90
CA PHE A 147 -6.24 -3.58 3.12
C PHE A 147 -7.48 -4.24 3.71
N ARG A 148 -7.44 -4.50 5.00
CA ARG A 148 -8.57 -5.06 5.76
C ARG A 148 -9.00 -4.04 6.82
N TYR A 149 -9.96 -3.19 6.45
CA TYR A 149 -10.64 -2.30 7.37
C TYR A 149 -11.21 -3.08 8.58
N PRO A 150 -11.27 -2.54 9.84
CA PRO A 150 -10.86 -1.18 10.22
C PRO A 150 -9.44 -1.07 10.79
N HIS A 151 -8.65 -2.12 10.80
CA HIS A 151 -7.37 -2.16 11.53
C HIS A 151 -6.18 -1.96 10.60
N TRP A 152 -5.64 -0.75 10.59
CA TRP A 152 -4.36 -0.47 9.98
C TRP A 152 -3.25 -0.44 11.03
N THR A 153 -2.27 -1.32 10.89
CA THR A 153 -1.06 -1.33 11.71
C THR A 153 0.08 -0.74 10.90
N PRO A 154 0.59 0.46 11.27
CA PRO A 154 1.75 1.04 10.61
C PRO A 154 2.96 0.12 10.77
N HIS A 155 3.52 -0.35 9.66
CA HIS A 155 4.68 -1.24 9.72
C HIS A 155 5.56 -1.14 8.48
N VAL A 156 6.83 -1.47 8.65
CA VAL A 156 7.81 -1.63 7.58
C VAL A 156 8.22 -3.09 7.51
N ALA A 157 7.87 -3.77 6.42
CA ALA A 157 8.24 -5.17 6.22
C ALA A 157 9.74 -5.31 5.96
N VAL A 158 10.47 -5.92 6.90
CA VAL A 158 11.94 -6.02 6.87
C VAL A 158 12.48 -7.38 6.46
N GLY A 159 11.64 -8.41 6.38
CA GLY A 159 12.07 -9.74 5.96
C GLY A 159 11.10 -10.83 6.35
N SER A 160 11.59 -12.04 6.54
CA SER A 160 10.84 -13.18 7.05
C SER A 160 11.27 -13.49 8.49
N PRO A 161 10.35 -13.88 9.39
CA PRO A 161 10.70 -14.16 10.77
C PRO A 161 11.55 -15.45 10.88
N ILE A 162 12.44 -15.51 11.88
CA ILE A 162 13.22 -16.70 12.16
C ILE A 162 12.29 -17.84 12.62
N THR A 163 11.25 -17.50 13.39
CA THR A 163 10.24 -18.46 13.86
C THR A 163 8.86 -18.07 13.37
N ARG A 164 8.09 -19.04 12.85
CA ARG A 164 6.75 -18.81 12.25
C ARG A 164 5.61 -18.59 13.25
N HIS A 165 5.86 -18.71 14.53
CA HIS A 165 4.79 -18.64 15.53
C HIS A 165 4.71 -17.25 16.14
N GLY A 166 3.65 -16.53 15.80
CA GLY A 166 3.06 -15.30 16.31
C GLY A 166 3.73 -14.59 17.48
N ARG A 167 5.02 -14.28 17.38
CA ARG A 167 5.76 -13.57 18.42
C ARG A 167 6.00 -12.13 18.00
N THR A 168 5.79 -11.24 18.95
CA THR A 168 6.29 -9.89 18.92
C THR A 168 7.63 -9.90 19.66
N TRP A 169 8.64 -9.22 19.13
CA TRP A 169 9.92 -9.02 19.81
C TRP A 169 10.09 -7.55 20.12
N GLU A 170 10.39 -7.26 21.37
CA GLU A 170 10.89 -5.95 21.75
C GLU A 170 12.32 -5.79 21.19
N ILE A 171 12.58 -4.65 20.57
CA ILE A 171 13.87 -4.30 20.02
C ILE A 171 14.38 -3.01 20.67
N GLN A 172 15.66 -2.76 20.54
CA GLN A 172 16.17 -1.44 20.87
C GLN A 172 15.47 -0.39 20.00
N PRO A 173 14.90 0.68 20.60
CA PRO A 173 14.16 1.68 19.86
C PRO A 173 14.97 2.28 18.71
N VAL A 174 14.37 2.35 17.52
CA VAL A 174 14.99 2.98 16.35
C VAL A 174 14.06 4.03 15.76
N THR A 175 14.63 5.16 15.34
CA THR A 175 13.90 6.17 14.55
C THR A 175 13.93 5.76 13.08
N ILE A 176 12.82 5.95 12.38
CA ILE A 176 12.71 5.67 10.95
C ILE A 176 12.29 6.97 10.27
N ASP A 177 13.09 7.43 9.31
CA ASP A 177 12.76 8.58 8.48
C ASP A 177 12.10 8.11 7.19
N PHE A 178 10.97 8.71 6.87
CA PHE A 178 10.17 8.43 5.70
C PHE A 178 10.17 9.61 4.73
N GLY A 179 10.18 9.30 3.44
CA GLY A 179 10.00 10.27 2.37
C GLY A 179 8.53 10.62 2.12
N GLU A 180 8.28 11.39 1.06
CA GLU A 180 6.93 11.72 0.62
C GLU A 180 6.18 10.49 0.16
N SER A 181 4.85 10.48 0.36
CA SER A 181 4.01 9.41 -0.14
C SER A 181 4.07 9.35 -1.67
N ARG A 182 4.04 8.13 -2.19
CA ARG A 182 4.09 7.88 -3.63
C ARG A 182 3.20 6.70 -4.01
N ILE A 183 2.85 6.64 -5.28
CA ILE A 183 2.17 5.50 -5.86
C ILE A 183 3.24 4.57 -6.43
N ARG A 184 3.27 3.35 -5.93
CA ARG A 184 4.11 2.30 -6.50
C ARG A 184 3.48 1.83 -7.80
N ASN A 185 4.30 1.70 -8.86
CA ASN A 185 3.92 1.33 -10.23
C ASN A 185 3.35 2.46 -11.11
N ARG A 186 4.19 3.45 -11.35
CA ARG A 186 3.93 4.51 -12.34
C ARG A 186 3.79 4.00 -13.80
N GLN A 187 4.09 2.74 -14.10
CA GLN A 187 4.06 2.21 -15.48
C GLN A 187 2.66 2.09 -16.08
N LEU A 188 1.59 2.17 -15.28
CA LEU A 188 0.19 2.16 -15.77
C LEU A 188 -0.31 3.54 -16.23
N LEU A 189 0.42 4.62 -15.91
CA LEU A 189 -0.05 5.98 -16.13
C LEU A 189 0.22 6.57 -17.53
N PRO A 190 1.27 6.15 -18.30
CA PRO A 190 1.53 6.71 -19.63
C PRO A 190 0.64 6.16 -20.76
N ALA A 191 0.11 4.94 -20.62
CA ALA A 191 -0.62 4.28 -21.72
C ALA A 191 -2.05 4.79 -21.93
N LEU A 192 -2.63 5.52 -20.97
CA LEU A 192 -4.00 6.04 -21.08
C LEU A 192 -4.06 7.45 -21.71
N ASP A 193 -2.94 8.13 -21.88
CA ASP A 193 -2.88 9.48 -22.46
C ASP A 193 -2.62 9.44 -23.98
N ALA A 194 -2.54 8.26 -24.62
CA ALA A 194 -2.17 8.11 -26.02
C ALA A 194 -3.38 8.05 -27.00
N GLU A 195 -4.62 8.12 -26.52
CA GLU A 195 -5.80 7.97 -27.41
C GLU A 195 -6.54 9.28 -27.77
N ASP A 196 -6.09 10.46 -27.35
CA ASP A 196 -6.69 11.73 -27.78
C ASP A 196 -5.95 12.40 -28.96
N GLY A 197 -5.32 11.61 -29.80
CA GLY A 197 -4.84 12.04 -31.11
C GLY A 197 -5.97 12.08 -32.13
N VAL A 198 -6.71 13.17 -32.20
CA VAL A 198 -7.64 13.46 -33.32
C VAL A 198 -6.83 13.45 -34.61
N PRO A 199 -7.13 12.62 -35.63
CA PRO A 199 -6.50 12.75 -36.92
C PRO A 199 -7.00 14.05 -37.59
N SER A 200 -6.05 14.98 -37.77
CA SER A 200 -6.29 16.13 -38.64
C SER A 200 -6.50 15.59 -40.06
N THR A 201 -7.72 15.71 -40.55
CA THR A 201 -8.03 15.55 -41.96
C THR A 201 -7.52 16.79 -42.72
N GLU A 202 -6.55 16.58 -43.59
CA GLU A 202 -6.37 17.38 -44.82
C GLU A 202 -7.13 16.72 -45.98
#